data_27507be7b4a1e10ca7d89460e94b89e0
#
_entry.id   27507be7b4a1e10ca7d89460e94b89e0
#
_cell.length_a   1.000
_cell.length_b   1.000
_cell.length_c   1.000
_cell.angle_alpha   90.00
_cell.angle_beta   90.00
_cell.angle_gamma   90.00
#
_symmetry.space_group_name_H-M   'P 1'
#
loop_
_entity.id
_entity.type
_entity.pdbx_description
1 polymer ?
#
loop_
_entity_poly.entity_id
_entity_poly.type
_entity_poly.pdbx_seq_one_letter_code
_entity_poly.pdbx_strand_id
1 'polypeptide(L)'
;MNIPKVTVFIPVYNREEYVGEAIESILAQTFSDFEILLVDDGSTDTSVEKIRAFSDPRIRLVCNDRNLGIPKTRNKGVELARGQYMAMLDSDDRAFPNRLEKQVGFLDHHPEYAQVGSWCQMMDKDGTPLKKIKRQPVLSEDIHAQFLFRCAMSNRSIMARTAILREYGYRNDFPRCQDYELHVRLTKRYKVANLPECLVYGRIHPQQITGQTPDLGDAKKQEIISSQLQELGVAFSPDDFHPHLTLSRMRKSEFIPDADYLTWARAWLLQLQQANAQTHCYAEPAFSSALGEKWLQACWTARKNIGWTAWRVFFSSPLSTQAFSIFMQKIWSTRS
;
A
#
# COMPACT_ATOMS: atom_id res chain seq x y z
N MET A 1 -1.41 19.41 29.10
CA MET A 1 -2.25 18.82 28.03
C MET A 1 -1.96 17.33 28.00
N ASN A 2 -2.99 16.49 28.02
CA ASN A 2 -2.79 15.06 27.86
C ASN A 2 -2.22 14.76 26.48
N ILE A 3 -1.26 13.85 26.42
CA ILE A 3 -0.71 13.35 25.15
C ILE A 3 -1.77 12.43 24.54
N PRO A 4 -2.27 12.69 23.31
CA PRO A 4 -3.30 11.86 22.72
C PRO A 4 -2.75 10.48 22.38
N LYS A 5 -3.60 9.45 22.38
CA LYS A 5 -3.23 8.10 21.95
C LYS A 5 -2.88 8.04 20.46
N VAL A 6 -3.64 8.78 19.62
CA VAL A 6 -3.49 8.79 18.17
C VAL A 6 -3.31 10.20 17.63
N THR A 7 -2.34 10.42 16.76
CA THR A 7 -2.32 11.54 15.83
C THR A 7 -2.89 11.07 14.49
N VAL A 8 -4.03 11.59 14.07
CA VAL A 8 -4.50 11.42 12.70
C VAL A 8 -3.85 12.48 11.84
N PHE A 9 -3.01 12.06 10.91
CA PHE A 9 -2.25 12.94 10.03
C PHE A 9 -2.89 13.02 8.64
N ILE A 10 -3.17 14.25 8.22
CA ILE A 10 -3.77 14.56 6.92
C ILE A 10 -2.86 15.56 6.19
N PRO A 11 -2.05 15.12 5.21
CA PRO A 11 -1.32 16.03 4.34
C PRO A 11 -2.28 16.69 3.37
N VAL A 12 -2.16 18.00 3.19
CA VAL A 12 -3.06 18.80 2.34
C VAL A 12 -2.25 19.55 1.28
N TYR A 13 -2.72 19.53 0.04
CA TYR A 13 -2.26 20.40 -1.03
C TYR A 13 -3.34 20.52 -2.11
N ASN A 14 -3.97 21.69 -2.21
CA ASN A 14 -5.06 22.00 -3.14
C ASN A 14 -6.17 20.92 -3.08
N ARG A 15 -6.92 20.90 -1.98
CA ARG A 15 -7.99 19.93 -1.68
C ARG A 15 -9.25 20.58 -1.12
N GLU A 16 -9.54 21.82 -1.54
CA GLU A 16 -10.72 22.55 -1.10
C GLU A 16 -12.05 21.80 -1.27
N GLU A 17 -12.14 20.92 -2.27
CA GLU A 17 -13.36 20.15 -2.52
C GLU A 17 -13.58 19.00 -1.49
N TYR A 18 -12.50 18.46 -0.88
CA TYR A 18 -12.56 17.18 -0.17
C TYR A 18 -12.12 17.25 1.29
N VAL A 19 -11.27 18.21 1.66
CA VAL A 19 -10.64 18.24 2.97
C VAL A 19 -11.65 18.34 4.11
N GLY A 20 -12.79 18.99 3.90
CA GLY A 20 -13.88 19.06 4.88
C GLY A 20 -14.43 17.67 5.23
N GLU A 21 -14.78 16.87 4.22
CA GLU A 21 -15.28 15.50 4.43
C GLU A 21 -14.24 14.59 5.13
N ALA A 22 -12.94 14.77 4.81
CA ALA A 22 -11.87 14.03 5.48
C ALA A 22 -11.85 14.34 6.98
N ILE A 23 -11.89 15.63 7.37
CA ILE A 23 -11.92 16.08 8.77
C ILE A 23 -13.18 15.55 9.48
N GLU A 24 -14.37 15.73 8.90
CA GLU A 24 -15.63 15.29 9.46
C GLU A 24 -15.63 13.78 9.75
N SER A 25 -15.07 12.98 8.84
CA SER A 25 -14.97 11.52 9.01
C SER A 25 -14.10 11.11 10.20
N ILE A 26 -13.11 11.94 10.57
CA ILE A 26 -12.28 11.70 11.75
C ILE A 26 -12.96 12.24 13.01
N LEU A 27 -13.64 13.36 12.95
CA LEU A 27 -14.41 13.87 14.10
C LEU A 27 -15.54 12.91 14.50
N ALA A 28 -16.07 12.13 13.57
CA ALA A 28 -17.11 11.11 13.76
C ALA A 28 -16.58 9.74 14.24
N GLN A 29 -15.30 9.61 14.62
CA GLN A 29 -14.74 8.33 15.10
C GLN A 29 -15.34 7.93 16.47
N THR A 30 -15.55 6.61 16.66
CA THR A 30 -15.98 6.04 17.95
C THR A 30 -14.89 6.13 19.02
N PHE A 31 -13.64 6.13 18.62
CA PHE A 31 -12.49 6.36 19.50
C PHE A 31 -12.25 7.86 19.67
N SER A 32 -12.12 8.38 20.89
CA SER A 32 -12.09 9.83 21.18
C SER A 32 -10.72 10.40 21.52
N ASP A 33 -9.73 9.57 21.94
CA ASP A 33 -8.43 10.02 22.38
C ASP A 33 -7.46 10.23 21.20
N PHE A 34 -7.70 11.28 20.41
CA PHE A 34 -6.89 11.64 19.25
C PHE A 34 -6.74 13.14 19.05
N GLU A 35 -5.71 13.53 18.32
CA GLU A 35 -5.57 14.83 17.66
C GLU A 35 -5.69 14.65 16.14
N ILE A 36 -6.09 15.69 15.42
CA ILE A 36 -6.02 15.79 13.95
C ILE A 36 -4.91 16.78 13.62
N LEU A 37 -3.82 16.28 13.03
CA LEU A 37 -2.73 17.09 12.53
C LEU A 37 -2.86 17.25 11.02
N LEU A 38 -3.21 18.43 10.57
CA LEU A 38 -3.17 18.78 9.15
C LEU A 38 -1.87 19.55 8.87
N VAL A 39 -1.14 19.11 7.84
CA VAL A 39 0.00 19.88 7.32
C VAL A 39 -0.33 20.28 5.89
N ASP A 40 -0.60 21.56 5.73
CA ASP A 40 -0.81 22.17 4.41
C ASP A 40 0.55 22.42 3.74
N ASP A 41 0.71 21.90 2.55
CA ASP A 41 1.96 21.98 1.78
C ASP A 41 1.98 23.18 0.82
N GLY A 42 1.51 24.34 1.28
CA GLY A 42 1.48 25.58 0.52
C GLY A 42 0.36 25.58 -0.53
N SER A 43 -0.87 25.24 -0.13
CA SER A 43 -2.05 25.32 -0.99
C SER A 43 -2.29 26.74 -1.48
N THR A 44 -2.79 26.83 -2.71
CA THR A 44 -3.14 28.10 -3.38
C THR A 44 -4.64 28.26 -3.62
N ASP A 45 -5.42 27.27 -3.23
CA ASP A 45 -6.89 27.27 -3.22
C ASP A 45 -7.44 27.61 -1.82
N THR A 46 -8.74 27.43 -1.59
CA THR A 46 -9.39 27.73 -0.30
C THR A 46 -9.29 26.58 0.72
N SER A 47 -8.34 25.62 0.56
CA SER A 47 -8.17 24.48 1.50
C SER A 47 -7.92 24.94 2.93
N VAL A 48 -7.04 25.93 3.12
CA VAL A 48 -6.67 26.45 4.46
C VAL A 48 -7.85 27.13 5.13
N GLU A 49 -8.61 27.93 4.41
CA GLU A 49 -9.82 28.60 4.90
C GLU A 49 -10.86 27.57 5.35
N LYS A 50 -11.09 26.51 4.56
CA LYS A 50 -12.02 25.45 4.91
C LYS A 50 -11.60 24.68 6.17
N ILE A 51 -10.31 24.43 6.34
CA ILE A 51 -9.80 23.80 7.57
C ILE A 51 -10.01 24.70 8.78
N ARG A 52 -9.74 26.02 8.65
CA ARG A 52 -9.90 27.00 9.73
C ARG A 52 -11.36 27.23 10.14
N ALA A 53 -12.32 26.86 9.29
CA ALA A 53 -13.74 26.92 9.63
C ALA A 53 -14.16 25.90 10.70
N PHE A 54 -13.36 24.87 10.94
CA PHE A 54 -13.58 23.90 12.03
C PHE A 54 -13.08 24.46 13.36
N SER A 55 -13.91 24.47 14.39
CA SER A 55 -13.58 24.98 15.73
C SER A 55 -13.30 23.89 16.78
N ASP A 56 -13.11 22.62 16.36
CA ASP A 56 -12.80 21.52 17.28
C ASP A 56 -11.37 21.65 17.83
N PRO A 57 -11.17 21.63 19.18
CA PRO A 57 -9.85 21.84 19.81
C PRO A 57 -8.83 20.74 19.52
N ARG A 58 -9.27 19.58 18.99
CA ARG A 58 -8.37 18.49 18.57
C ARG A 58 -7.69 18.75 17.23
N ILE A 59 -8.15 19.74 16.46
CA ILE A 59 -7.60 20.09 15.15
C ILE A 59 -6.39 21.01 15.32
N ARG A 60 -5.30 20.62 14.68
CA ARG A 60 -4.07 21.40 14.61
C ARG A 60 -3.61 21.54 13.16
N LEU A 61 -3.63 22.76 12.65
CA LEU A 61 -3.17 23.09 11.30
C LEU A 61 -1.77 23.69 11.36
N VAL A 62 -0.88 23.21 10.49
CA VAL A 62 0.45 23.76 10.24
C VAL A 62 0.59 23.99 8.74
N CYS A 63 0.97 25.20 8.34
CA CYS A 63 1.17 25.54 6.94
C CYS A 63 2.66 25.58 6.60
N ASN A 64 3.04 25.09 5.44
CA ASN A 64 4.33 25.33 4.84
C ASN A 64 4.27 26.63 4.02
N ASP A 65 5.37 27.38 3.98
CA ASP A 65 5.44 28.62 3.21
C ASP A 65 5.35 28.39 1.70
N ARG A 66 5.63 27.16 1.25
CA ARG A 66 5.57 26.73 -0.15
C ARG A 66 5.40 25.22 -0.23
N ASN A 67 5.11 24.70 -1.42
CA ASN A 67 5.08 23.27 -1.65
C ASN A 67 6.49 22.65 -1.49
N LEU A 68 6.64 21.78 -0.50
CA LEU A 68 7.88 21.05 -0.20
C LEU A 68 7.89 19.63 -0.80
N GLY A 69 6.74 19.15 -1.24
CA GLY A 69 6.50 17.81 -1.75
C GLY A 69 6.16 16.78 -0.66
N ILE A 70 5.53 15.69 -1.09
CA ILE A 70 4.92 14.68 -0.22
C ILE A 70 5.86 14.13 0.86
N PRO A 71 7.12 13.69 0.54
CA PRO A 71 7.98 13.10 1.56
C PRO A 71 8.32 14.06 2.70
N LYS A 72 8.65 15.32 2.35
CA LYS A 72 9.00 16.34 3.35
C LYS A 72 7.82 16.70 4.22
N THR A 73 6.63 16.86 3.62
CA THR A 73 5.39 17.13 4.34
C THR A 73 5.00 15.98 5.27
N ARG A 74 5.20 14.72 4.84
CA ARG A 74 5.01 13.55 5.71
C ARG A 74 6.02 13.49 6.85
N ASN A 75 7.30 13.75 6.60
CA ASN A 75 8.31 13.82 7.65
C ASN A 75 8.01 14.91 8.67
N LYS A 76 7.57 16.10 8.22
CA LYS A 76 7.11 17.17 9.11
C LYS A 76 5.91 16.70 9.97
N GLY A 77 4.97 15.96 9.38
CA GLY A 77 3.87 15.35 10.11
C GLY A 77 4.35 14.36 11.18
N VAL A 78 5.32 13.48 10.85
CA VAL A 78 5.93 12.51 11.79
C VAL A 78 6.64 13.22 12.94
N GLU A 79 7.37 14.30 12.66
CA GLU A 79 8.06 15.12 13.66
C GLU A 79 7.07 15.77 14.64
N LEU A 80 5.99 16.34 14.10
CA LEU A 80 4.98 17.09 14.86
C LEU A 80 3.94 16.21 15.56
N ALA A 81 3.80 14.94 15.19
CA ALA A 81 2.85 14.02 15.80
C ALA A 81 3.09 13.86 17.30
N ARG A 82 2.05 13.91 18.11
CA ARG A 82 2.13 13.75 19.58
C ARG A 82 1.68 12.37 20.03
N GLY A 83 0.83 11.71 19.24
CA GLY A 83 0.24 10.42 19.58
C GLY A 83 1.26 9.28 19.63
N GLN A 84 0.95 8.28 20.44
CA GLN A 84 1.67 7.00 20.46
C GLN A 84 1.60 6.33 19.07
N TYR A 85 0.46 6.45 18.41
CA TYR A 85 0.21 5.99 17.05
C TYR A 85 -0.02 7.17 16.12
N MET A 86 0.38 7.01 14.87
CA MET A 86 0.09 7.94 13.78
C MET A 86 -0.75 7.25 12.71
N ALA A 87 -1.98 7.71 12.53
CA ALA A 87 -2.91 7.21 11.51
C ALA A 87 -2.87 8.12 10.29
N MET A 88 -2.57 7.57 9.12
CA MET A 88 -2.57 8.31 7.85
C MET A 88 -3.98 8.37 7.26
N LEU A 89 -4.38 9.53 6.76
CA LEU A 89 -5.55 9.69 5.90
C LEU A 89 -5.21 10.69 4.80
N ASP A 90 -5.46 10.32 3.54
CA ASP A 90 -5.30 11.28 2.44
C ASP A 90 -6.44 12.30 2.49
N SER A 91 -6.17 13.56 2.15
CA SER A 91 -7.12 14.68 2.29
C SER A 91 -8.34 14.63 1.36
N ASP A 92 -8.38 13.65 0.46
CA ASP A 92 -9.49 13.37 -0.46
C ASP A 92 -10.29 12.10 -0.09
N ASP A 93 -9.95 11.45 1.04
CA ASP A 93 -10.55 10.20 1.51
C ASP A 93 -11.43 10.38 2.75
N ARG A 94 -12.15 9.32 3.15
CA ARG A 94 -12.94 9.30 4.39
C ARG A 94 -12.63 8.04 5.19
N ALA A 95 -12.62 8.16 6.51
CA ALA A 95 -12.50 7.04 7.42
C ALA A 95 -13.88 6.44 7.77
N PHE A 96 -13.96 5.13 7.99
CA PHE A 96 -15.11 4.51 8.64
C PHE A 96 -15.12 4.88 10.12
N PRO A 97 -16.30 4.99 10.77
CA PRO A 97 -16.40 5.47 12.16
C PRO A 97 -15.63 4.67 13.20
N ASN A 98 -15.44 3.37 12.99
CA ASN A 98 -14.74 2.45 13.91
C ASN A 98 -13.26 2.23 13.57
N ARG A 99 -12.69 3.00 12.65
CA ARG A 99 -11.32 2.79 12.17
C ARG A 99 -10.29 2.89 13.29
N LEU A 100 -10.29 4.01 14.03
CA LEU A 100 -9.26 4.25 15.04
C LEU A 100 -9.35 3.22 16.16
N GLU A 101 -10.54 2.90 16.64
CA GLU A 101 -10.78 1.89 17.67
C GLU A 101 -10.19 0.53 17.31
N LYS A 102 -10.47 0.04 16.08
CA LYS A 102 -9.99 -1.26 15.61
C LYS A 102 -8.48 -1.30 15.43
N GLN A 103 -7.89 -0.24 14.86
CA GLN A 103 -6.46 -0.20 14.63
C GLN A 103 -5.65 0.00 15.91
N VAL A 104 -6.15 0.81 16.86
CA VAL A 104 -5.57 0.96 18.21
C VAL A 104 -5.63 -0.38 18.94
N GLY A 105 -6.82 -1.02 18.97
CA GLY A 105 -6.99 -2.32 19.59
C GLY A 105 -6.03 -3.37 19.04
N PHE A 106 -5.83 -3.42 17.72
CA PHE A 106 -4.86 -4.33 17.11
C PHE A 106 -3.42 -4.03 17.60
N LEU A 107 -2.97 -2.78 17.48
CA LEU A 107 -1.58 -2.45 17.85
C LEU A 107 -1.29 -2.54 19.35
N ASP A 108 -2.28 -2.29 20.20
CA ASP A 108 -2.13 -2.46 21.66
C ASP A 108 -1.92 -3.93 22.06
N HIS A 109 -2.62 -4.87 21.37
CA HIS A 109 -2.49 -6.31 21.63
C HIS A 109 -1.31 -6.97 20.91
N HIS A 110 -0.69 -6.30 19.95
CA HIS A 110 0.38 -6.85 19.09
C HIS A 110 1.62 -5.95 19.06
N PRO A 111 2.45 -5.93 20.13
CA PRO A 111 3.61 -5.04 20.24
C PRO A 111 4.69 -5.29 19.16
N GLU A 112 4.73 -6.48 18.58
CA GLU A 112 5.67 -6.88 17.54
C GLU A 112 5.33 -6.30 16.16
N TYR A 113 4.13 -5.70 15.99
CA TYR A 113 3.74 -5.04 14.75
C TYR A 113 4.10 -3.55 14.77
N ALA A 114 4.80 -3.10 13.72
CA ALA A 114 5.13 -1.68 13.51
C ALA A 114 3.92 -0.88 13.05
N GLN A 115 3.09 -1.49 12.22
CA GLN A 115 1.95 -0.83 11.59
C GLN A 115 0.85 -1.82 11.21
N VAL A 116 -0.36 -1.28 11.09
CA VAL A 116 -1.54 -1.99 10.60
C VAL A 116 -2.27 -1.12 9.57
N GLY A 117 -2.60 -1.72 8.43
CA GLY A 117 -3.48 -1.15 7.41
C GLY A 117 -4.86 -1.79 7.43
N SER A 118 -5.63 -1.55 6.37
CA SER A 118 -6.93 -2.17 6.15
C SER A 118 -7.26 -2.28 4.66
N TRP A 119 -8.32 -2.99 4.33
CA TRP A 119 -8.94 -2.87 3.02
C TRP A 119 -9.57 -1.49 2.84
N CYS A 120 -9.80 -1.11 1.57
CA CYS A 120 -10.43 0.16 1.23
C CYS A 120 -11.65 -0.08 0.34
N GLN A 121 -12.77 0.51 0.71
CA GLN A 121 -13.93 0.66 -0.16
C GLN A 121 -13.64 1.84 -1.09
N MET A 122 -13.79 1.66 -2.41
CA MET A 122 -13.64 2.79 -3.32
C MET A 122 -14.93 3.60 -3.40
N MET A 123 -14.81 4.91 -3.58
CA MET A 123 -15.93 5.83 -3.83
C MET A 123 -15.61 6.69 -5.06
N ASP A 124 -16.64 7.25 -5.68
CA ASP A 124 -16.48 8.20 -6.79
C ASP A 124 -16.08 9.61 -6.30
N LYS A 125 -15.98 10.55 -7.24
CA LYS A 125 -15.61 11.95 -6.94
C LYS A 125 -16.61 12.64 -5.99
N ASP A 126 -17.87 12.25 -6.05
CA ASP A 126 -18.96 12.84 -5.25
C ASP A 126 -19.16 12.14 -3.89
N GLY A 127 -18.30 11.15 -3.56
CA GLY A 127 -18.31 10.43 -2.29
C GLY A 127 -19.28 9.25 -2.25
N THR A 128 -19.88 8.84 -3.39
CA THR A 128 -20.76 7.68 -3.47
C THR A 128 -19.95 6.38 -3.47
N PRO A 129 -20.22 5.44 -2.56
CA PRO A 129 -19.50 4.17 -2.50
C PRO A 129 -19.70 3.33 -3.79
N LEU A 130 -18.58 2.85 -4.36
CA LEU A 130 -18.59 1.94 -5.49
C LEU A 130 -18.57 0.48 -5.01
N LYS A 131 -19.06 -0.46 -5.81
CA LYS A 131 -18.96 -1.91 -5.53
C LYS A 131 -17.51 -2.44 -5.52
N LYS A 132 -16.51 -1.57 -5.64
CA LYS A 132 -15.10 -1.90 -5.76
C LYS A 132 -14.40 -1.84 -4.41
N ILE A 133 -13.92 -2.99 -3.93
CA ILE A 133 -13.10 -3.09 -2.72
C ILE A 133 -11.66 -3.39 -3.12
N LYS A 134 -10.72 -2.61 -2.61
CA LYS A 134 -9.29 -2.87 -2.72
C LYS A 134 -8.87 -3.75 -1.53
N ARG A 135 -8.87 -5.06 -1.75
CA ARG A 135 -8.37 -6.04 -0.78
C ARG A 135 -6.86 -6.13 -0.84
N GLN A 136 -6.23 -6.22 0.32
CA GLN A 136 -4.80 -6.39 0.50
C GLN A 136 -4.54 -7.70 1.27
N PRO A 137 -3.37 -8.34 1.14
CA PRO A 137 -3.00 -9.47 1.98
C PRO A 137 -3.03 -9.07 3.45
N VAL A 138 -3.36 -10.01 4.32
CA VAL A 138 -3.60 -9.76 5.76
C VAL A 138 -2.35 -10.05 6.59
N LEU A 139 -1.70 -11.18 6.35
CA LEU A 139 -0.58 -11.66 7.12
C LEU A 139 0.74 -10.97 6.70
N SER A 140 1.62 -10.77 7.68
CA SER A 140 2.91 -10.10 7.49
C SER A 140 3.75 -10.75 6.40
N GLU A 141 3.81 -12.07 6.41
CA GLU A 141 4.58 -12.86 5.47
C GLU A 141 4.06 -12.72 4.04
N ASP A 142 2.74 -12.71 3.85
CA ASP A 142 2.10 -12.49 2.55
C ASP A 142 2.32 -11.05 2.04
N ILE A 143 2.25 -10.07 2.95
CA ILE A 143 2.51 -8.67 2.63
C ILE A 143 3.96 -8.50 2.17
N HIS A 144 4.92 -9.08 2.92
CA HIS A 144 6.33 -9.03 2.59
C HIS A 144 6.62 -9.67 1.22
N ALA A 145 6.12 -10.88 0.98
CA ALA A 145 6.26 -11.56 -0.31
C ALA A 145 5.69 -10.76 -1.49
N GLN A 146 4.54 -10.09 -1.29
CA GLN A 146 3.93 -9.25 -2.33
C GLN A 146 4.70 -7.97 -2.60
N PHE A 147 5.51 -7.47 -1.67
CA PHE A 147 6.32 -6.26 -1.90
C PHE A 147 7.37 -6.43 -2.99
N LEU A 148 7.78 -7.63 -3.34
CA LEU A 148 8.63 -7.84 -4.52
C LEU A 148 7.91 -7.47 -5.82
N PHE A 149 6.59 -7.45 -5.84
CA PHE A 149 5.78 -7.19 -7.04
C PHE A 149 5.00 -5.89 -6.97
N ARG A 150 4.48 -5.50 -5.81
CA ARG A 150 3.61 -4.33 -5.67
C ARG A 150 3.57 -3.83 -4.23
N CYS A 151 3.18 -2.57 -4.05
CA CYS A 151 2.81 -2.09 -2.73
C CYS A 151 1.57 -2.84 -2.22
N ALA A 152 1.75 -3.65 -1.18
CA ALA A 152 0.72 -4.52 -0.59
C ALA A 152 0.02 -3.89 0.62
N MET A 153 0.28 -2.63 0.90
CA MET A 153 -0.39 -1.81 1.91
C MET A 153 -0.93 -0.53 1.27
N SER A 154 -1.98 0.04 1.83
CA SER A 154 -2.59 1.26 1.32
C SER A 154 -2.29 2.38 2.30
N ASN A 155 -1.41 3.34 1.93
CA ASN A 155 -0.94 4.37 2.85
C ASN A 155 -2.08 5.11 3.57
N ARG A 156 -3.15 5.43 2.85
CA ARG A 156 -4.37 6.08 3.40
C ARG A 156 -5.03 5.35 4.57
N SER A 157 -4.76 4.04 4.72
CA SER A 157 -5.36 3.20 5.76
C SER A 157 -4.38 2.82 6.88
N ILE A 158 -3.13 3.25 6.82
CA ILE A 158 -2.10 2.87 7.78
C ILE A 158 -2.31 3.58 9.11
N MET A 159 -2.17 2.82 10.21
CA MET A 159 -1.81 3.30 11.53
C MET A 159 -0.48 2.65 11.92
N ALA A 160 0.48 3.45 12.35
CA ALA A 160 1.83 3.00 12.69
C ALA A 160 2.26 3.52 14.07
N ARG A 161 3.23 2.86 14.68
CA ARG A 161 3.88 3.38 15.91
C ARG A 161 4.68 4.63 15.55
N THR A 162 4.36 5.75 16.17
CA THR A 162 5.01 7.05 15.89
C THR A 162 6.52 6.98 16.11
N ALA A 163 6.97 6.28 17.13
CA ALA A 163 8.41 6.09 17.42
C ALA A 163 9.15 5.42 16.25
N ILE A 164 8.54 4.40 15.65
CA ILE A 164 9.13 3.69 14.49
C ILE A 164 9.15 4.61 13.26
N LEU A 165 8.08 5.38 13.01
CA LEU A 165 8.07 6.33 11.91
C LEU A 165 9.14 7.42 12.08
N ARG A 166 9.43 7.85 13.31
CA ARG A 166 10.52 8.80 13.58
C ARG A 166 11.90 8.20 13.34
N GLU A 167 12.11 6.94 13.68
CA GLU A 167 13.37 6.23 13.44
C GLU A 167 13.65 6.06 11.94
N TYR A 168 12.64 5.68 11.17
CA TYR A 168 12.82 5.32 9.76
C TYR A 168 12.66 6.50 8.79
N GLY A 169 11.68 7.37 9.01
CA GLY A 169 11.35 8.49 8.14
C GLY A 169 11.00 8.10 6.70
N TYR A 170 10.39 9.02 5.98
CA TYR A 170 10.21 8.91 4.52
C TYR A 170 11.46 9.43 3.81
N ARG A 171 11.96 8.72 2.81
CA ARG A 171 13.10 9.16 2.01
C ARG A 171 12.70 10.34 1.11
N ASN A 172 13.44 11.45 1.20
CA ASN A 172 13.15 12.67 0.45
C ASN A 172 13.43 12.55 -1.05
N ASP A 173 14.31 11.63 -1.44
CA ASP A 173 14.65 11.30 -2.83
C ASP A 173 13.61 10.38 -3.51
N PHE A 174 12.53 10.03 -2.79
CA PHE A 174 11.38 9.30 -3.31
C PHE A 174 10.14 10.20 -3.41
N PRO A 175 10.05 11.13 -4.38
CA PRO A 175 8.87 11.99 -4.55
C PRO A 175 7.62 11.20 -4.96
N ARG A 176 7.81 9.94 -5.40
CA ARG A 176 6.79 8.92 -5.66
C ARG A 176 7.18 7.62 -4.96
N CYS A 177 6.19 6.79 -4.62
CA CYS A 177 6.39 5.49 -3.99
C CYS A 177 7.13 5.53 -2.64
N GLN A 178 7.17 6.69 -1.96
CA GLN A 178 7.84 6.86 -0.66
C GLN A 178 7.20 6.01 0.44
N ASP A 179 5.91 5.74 0.35
CA ASP A 179 5.18 4.81 1.20
C ASP A 179 5.59 3.36 0.95
N TYR A 180 5.69 2.97 -0.31
CA TYR A 180 6.13 1.63 -0.69
C TYR A 180 7.56 1.36 -0.20
N GLU A 181 8.46 2.32 -0.42
CA GLU A 181 9.86 2.25 0.03
C GLU A 181 9.94 2.08 1.57
N LEU A 182 9.20 2.90 2.31
CA LEU A 182 9.14 2.81 3.77
C LEU A 182 8.60 1.45 4.24
N HIS A 183 7.51 0.97 3.66
CA HIS A 183 6.93 -0.32 4.03
C HIS A 183 7.90 -1.48 3.79
N VAL A 184 8.64 -1.48 2.67
CA VAL A 184 9.68 -2.49 2.40
C VAL A 184 10.77 -2.44 3.46
N ARG A 185 11.27 -1.25 3.84
CA ARG A 185 12.27 -1.14 4.92
C ARG A 185 11.76 -1.65 6.27
N LEU A 186 10.51 -1.35 6.61
CA LEU A 186 9.92 -1.77 7.89
C LEU A 186 9.78 -3.29 8.00
N THR A 187 9.40 -3.98 6.92
CA THR A 187 9.21 -5.45 6.94
C THR A 187 10.49 -6.24 7.13
N LYS A 188 11.65 -5.61 7.00
CA LYS A 188 12.94 -6.25 7.32
C LYS A 188 13.17 -6.46 8.82
N ARG A 189 12.47 -5.71 9.67
CA ARG A 189 12.68 -5.75 11.13
C ARG A 189 11.41 -5.94 11.95
N TYR A 190 10.25 -5.61 11.40
CA TYR A 190 8.99 -5.61 12.10
C TYR A 190 7.92 -6.35 11.31
N LYS A 191 6.96 -6.92 12.01
CA LYS A 191 5.73 -7.39 11.40
C LYS A 191 4.83 -6.21 11.01
N VAL A 192 4.06 -6.42 9.96
CA VAL A 192 3.03 -5.49 9.49
C VAL A 192 1.77 -6.30 9.17
N ALA A 193 0.59 -5.70 9.25
CA ALA A 193 -0.66 -6.39 8.94
C ALA A 193 -1.63 -5.50 8.16
N ASN A 194 -2.64 -6.10 7.53
CA ASN A 194 -3.85 -5.41 7.14
C ASN A 194 -5.05 -6.10 7.80
N LEU A 195 -5.96 -5.34 8.37
CA LEU A 195 -7.25 -5.87 8.84
C LEU A 195 -8.11 -6.26 7.63
N PRO A 196 -8.77 -7.43 7.66
CA PRO A 196 -9.56 -7.94 6.54
C PRO A 196 -10.95 -7.28 6.44
N GLU A 197 -11.00 -5.98 6.65
CA GLU A 197 -12.22 -5.16 6.60
C GLU A 197 -11.93 -3.77 6.02
N CYS A 198 -12.96 -3.13 5.48
CA CYS A 198 -12.84 -1.77 4.96
C CYS A 198 -12.94 -0.77 6.11
N LEU A 199 -11.86 -0.01 6.34
CA LEU A 199 -11.81 1.05 7.34
C LEU A 199 -11.59 2.45 6.73
N VAL A 200 -11.44 2.52 5.41
CA VAL A 200 -11.28 3.77 4.66
C VAL A 200 -12.05 3.70 3.34
N TYR A 201 -12.73 4.78 3.01
CA TYR A 201 -13.22 5.05 1.67
C TYR A 201 -12.13 5.75 0.86
N GLY A 202 -11.69 5.14 -0.23
CA GLY A 202 -10.72 5.71 -1.16
C GLY A 202 -11.41 6.38 -2.33
N ARG A 203 -11.26 7.68 -2.50
CA ARG A 203 -11.88 8.43 -3.59
C ARG A 203 -11.17 8.17 -4.92
N ILE A 204 -11.92 8.22 -6.01
CA ILE A 204 -11.41 8.17 -7.39
C ILE A 204 -11.81 9.48 -8.07
N HIS A 205 -10.82 10.30 -8.44
CA HIS A 205 -11.04 11.56 -9.17
C HIS A 205 -9.83 11.88 -10.08
N PRO A 206 -10.00 12.74 -11.13
CA PRO A 206 -8.95 13.01 -12.12
C PRO A 206 -7.67 13.66 -11.55
N GLN A 207 -7.79 14.42 -10.46
CA GLN A 207 -6.68 15.15 -9.84
C GLN A 207 -5.83 14.29 -8.90
N GLN A 208 -6.00 12.96 -8.90
CA GLN A 208 -5.19 12.07 -8.06
C GLN A 208 -3.73 12.05 -8.51
N ILE A 209 -2.85 12.15 -7.53
CA ILE A 209 -1.39 12.17 -7.73
C ILE A 209 -0.88 10.89 -8.44
N THR A 210 -1.52 9.76 -8.18
CA THR A 210 -1.10 8.44 -8.70
C THR A 210 -1.15 8.35 -10.25
N GLY A 211 -1.93 9.19 -10.92
CA GLY A 211 -2.05 9.21 -12.39
C GLY A 211 -1.20 10.27 -13.09
N GLN A 212 -0.61 11.22 -12.37
CA GLN A 212 -0.03 12.42 -12.98
C GLN A 212 1.40 12.26 -13.52
N THR A 213 2.19 11.32 -13.02
CA THR A 213 3.58 11.11 -13.44
C THR A 213 3.93 9.62 -13.42
N PRO A 214 3.44 8.83 -14.40
CA PRO A 214 3.65 7.39 -14.42
C PRO A 214 5.13 7.01 -14.54
N ASP A 215 5.91 7.69 -15.37
CA ASP A 215 7.33 7.37 -15.63
C ASP A 215 8.19 7.52 -14.38
N LEU A 216 8.02 8.61 -13.62
CA LEU A 216 8.74 8.81 -12.36
C LEU A 216 8.34 7.76 -11.31
N GLY A 217 7.06 7.39 -11.28
CA GLY A 217 6.56 6.33 -10.41
C GLY A 217 7.19 4.98 -10.75
N ASP A 218 7.40 4.69 -12.02
CA ASP A 218 8.00 3.42 -12.47
C ASP A 218 9.49 3.38 -12.22
N ALA A 219 10.22 4.48 -12.42
CA ALA A 219 11.64 4.58 -12.08
C ALA A 219 11.87 4.33 -10.57
N LYS A 220 11.04 4.90 -9.70
CA LYS A 220 11.17 4.68 -8.25
C LYS A 220 10.73 3.28 -7.81
N LYS A 221 9.76 2.66 -8.47
CA LYS A 221 9.46 1.23 -8.25
C LYS A 221 10.62 0.35 -8.69
N GLN A 222 11.29 0.69 -9.79
CA GLN A 222 12.48 -0.02 -10.25
C GLN A 222 13.55 -0.04 -9.17
N GLU A 223 13.84 1.10 -8.56
CA GLU A 223 14.82 1.22 -7.49
C GLU A 223 14.45 0.32 -6.29
N ILE A 224 13.18 0.35 -5.85
CA ILE A 224 12.67 -0.48 -4.74
C ILE A 224 12.76 -1.97 -5.07
N ILE A 225 12.35 -2.39 -6.26
CA ILE A 225 12.34 -3.79 -6.67
C ILE A 225 13.77 -4.30 -6.87
N SER A 226 14.63 -3.49 -7.51
CA SER A 226 16.04 -3.83 -7.74
C SER A 226 16.78 -4.07 -6.42
N SER A 227 16.55 -3.22 -5.41
CA SER A 227 17.11 -3.44 -4.07
C SER A 227 16.69 -4.79 -3.46
N GLN A 228 15.41 -5.15 -3.59
CA GLN A 228 14.90 -6.43 -3.08
C GLN A 228 15.43 -7.64 -3.86
N LEU A 229 15.59 -7.52 -5.20
CA LEU A 229 16.20 -8.57 -6.02
C LEU A 229 17.68 -8.78 -5.68
N GLN A 230 18.41 -7.70 -5.43
CA GLN A 230 19.81 -7.77 -4.98
C GLN A 230 19.93 -8.46 -3.62
N GLU A 231 19.06 -8.13 -2.66
CA GLU A 231 19.02 -8.79 -1.35
C GLU A 231 18.66 -10.27 -1.46
N LEU A 232 17.79 -10.61 -2.40
CA LEU A 232 17.43 -12.01 -2.71
C LEU A 232 18.59 -12.75 -3.40
N GLY A 233 19.65 -12.06 -3.81
CA GLY A 233 20.79 -12.68 -4.50
C GLY A 233 20.51 -13.03 -5.96
N VAL A 234 19.53 -12.40 -6.58
CA VAL A 234 19.15 -12.64 -7.97
C VAL A 234 19.95 -11.76 -8.91
N ALA A 235 20.66 -12.38 -9.85
CA ALA A 235 21.24 -11.64 -10.98
C ALA A 235 20.11 -11.26 -11.94
N PHE A 236 20.00 -10.00 -12.28
CA PHE A 236 19.02 -9.46 -13.21
C PHE A 236 19.62 -8.36 -14.08
N SER A 237 19.09 -8.21 -15.27
CA SER A 237 19.46 -7.17 -16.23
C SER A 237 18.38 -6.08 -16.29
N PRO A 238 18.66 -4.91 -16.88
CA PRO A 238 17.63 -3.93 -17.20
C PRO A 238 16.48 -4.50 -18.03
N ASP A 239 16.74 -5.50 -18.88
CA ASP A 239 15.76 -6.13 -19.74
C ASP A 239 14.77 -7.03 -18.96
N ASP A 240 15.15 -7.51 -17.79
CA ASP A 240 14.26 -8.30 -16.91
C ASP A 240 13.29 -7.41 -16.15
N PHE A 241 13.58 -6.12 -16.00
CA PHE A 241 12.78 -5.24 -15.17
C PHE A 241 11.39 -4.95 -15.77
N HIS A 242 11.33 -4.61 -17.06
CA HIS A 242 10.06 -4.33 -17.73
C HIS A 242 9.11 -5.54 -17.72
N PRO A 243 9.55 -6.77 -18.08
CA PRO A 243 8.74 -7.97 -17.94
C PRO A 243 8.32 -8.25 -16.48
N HIS A 244 9.19 -8.01 -15.48
CA HIS A 244 8.83 -8.15 -14.07
C HIS A 244 7.73 -7.16 -13.65
N LEU A 245 7.81 -5.89 -14.05
CA LEU A 245 6.74 -4.92 -13.82
C LEU A 245 5.43 -5.33 -14.49
N THR A 246 5.51 -5.84 -15.72
CA THR A 246 4.35 -6.35 -16.47
C THR A 246 3.71 -7.50 -15.70
N LEU A 247 4.51 -8.46 -15.21
CA LEU A 247 4.04 -9.57 -14.38
C LEU A 247 3.36 -9.05 -13.10
N SER A 248 3.89 -8.00 -12.49
CA SER A 248 3.31 -7.40 -11.29
C SER A 248 1.94 -6.74 -11.52
N ARG A 249 1.69 -6.25 -12.73
CA ARG A 249 0.48 -5.52 -13.15
C ARG A 249 -0.45 -6.31 -14.07
N MET A 250 -0.22 -7.60 -14.27
CA MET A 250 -0.87 -8.43 -15.29
C MET A 250 -2.39 -8.25 -15.39
N ARG A 251 -3.10 -8.13 -14.26
CA ARG A 251 -4.56 -7.92 -14.23
C ARG A 251 -5.03 -6.54 -14.68
N LYS A 252 -4.13 -5.55 -14.74
CA LYS A 252 -4.43 -4.15 -15.06
C LYS A 252 -3.80 -3.69 -16.35
N SER A 253 -2.92 -4.50 -16.92
CA SER A 253 -2.23 -4.23 -18.16
C SER A 253 -3.11 -4.60 -19.36
N GLU A 254 -3.01 -3.84 -20.44
CA GLU A 254 -3.56 -4.21 -21.76
C GLU A 254 -2.67 -5.25 -22.45
N PHE A 255 -1.46 -5.47 -21.93
CA PHE A 255 -0.54 -6.48 -22.45
C PHE A 255 -1.12 -7.90 -22.28
N ILE A 256 -1.15 -8.63 -23.38
CA ILE A 256 -1.57 -10.04 -23.43
C ILE A 256 -0.33 -10.88 -23.69
N PRO A 257 0.10 -11.72 -22.72
CA PRO A 257 1.27 -12.58 -22.87
C PRO A 257 1.16 -13.54 -24.05
N ASP A 258 2.28 -13.77 -24.73
CA ASP A 258 2.50 -14.83 -25.69
C ASP A 258 3.26 -16.01 -25.07
N ALA A 259 3.67 -16.98 -25.89
CA ALA A 259 4.40 -18.16 -25.44
C ALA A 259 5.83 -17.81 -24.95
N ASP A 260 6.48 -16.84 -25.58
CA ASP A 260 7.84 -16.41 -25.24
C ASP A 260 7.85 -15.69 -23.89
N TYR A 261 6.87 -14.81 -23.66
CA TYR A 261 6.70 -14.19 -22.34
C TYR A 261 6.43 -15.23 -21.25
N LEU A 262 5.59 -16.26 -21.49
CA LEU A 262 5.34 -17.30 -20.51
C LEU A 262 6.60 -18.14 -20.23
N THR A 263 7.43 -18.38 -21.24
CA THR A 263 8.71 -19.07 -21.09
C THR A 263 9.65 -18.26 -20.18
N TRP A 264 9.80 -16.97 -20.45
CA TRP A 264 10.54 -16.06 -19.58
C TRP A 264 9.97 -16.00 -18.16
N ALA A 265 8.67 -15.79 -18.02
CA ALA A 265 8.03 -15.65 -16.70
C ALA A 265 8.19 -16.92 -15.84
N ARG A 266 8.09 -18.10 -16.45
CA ARG A 266 8.35 -19.37 -15.75
C ARG A 266 9.80 -19.45 -15.25
N ALA A 267 10.77 -19.19 -16.12
CA ALA A 267 12.19 -19.23 -15.77
C ALA A 267 12.49 -18.23 -14.66
N TRP A 268 11.99 -17.00 -14.79
CA TRP A 268 12.16 -15.93 -13.82
C TRP A 268 11.60 -16.28 -12.44
N LEU A 269 10.35 -16.74 -12.37
CA LEU A 269 9.72 -17.09 -11.10
C LEU A 269 10.40 -18.27 -10.41
N LEU A 270 10.90 -19.26 -11.17
CA LEU A 270 11.69 -20.36 -10.63
C LEU A 270 13.06 -19.91 -10.12
N GLN A 271 13.72 -18.96 -10.81
CA GLN A 271 14.95 -18.35 -10.34
C GLN A 271 14.74 -17.61 -9.02
N LEU A 272 13.65 -16.82 -8.87
CA LEU A 272 13.30 -16.17 -7.61
C LEU A 272 13.08 -17.19 -6.50
N GLN A 273 12.39 -18.30 -6.78
CA GLN A 273 12.15 -19.37 -5.81
C GLN A 273 13.46 -20.03 -5.37
N GLN A 274 14.34 -20.34 -6.31
CA GLN A 274 15.66 -20.94 -6.01
C GLN A 274 16.52 -20.01 -5.17
N ALA A 275 16.55 -18.71 -5.49
CA ALA A 275 17.27 -17.70 -4.73
C ALA A 275 16.74 -17.59 -3.28
N ASN A 276 15.41 -17.62 -3.10
CA ASN A 276 14.83 -17.58 -1.75
C ASN A 276 15.15 -18.84 -0.94
N ALA A 277 15.24 -20.01 -1.58
CA ALA A 277 15.66 -21.24 -0.90
C ALA A 277 17.11 -21.18 -0.35
N GLN A 278 17.95 -20.32 -0.92
CA GLN A 278 19.32 -20.10 -0.46
C GLN A 278 19.44 -18.98 0.56
N THR A 279 18.70 -17.88 0.36
CA THR A 279 18.84 -16.65 1.16
C THR A 279 17.85 -16.56 2.33
N HIS A 280 16.72 -17.26 2.24
CA HIS A 280 15.61 -17.19 3.20
C HIS A 280 15.10 -15.76 3.46
N CYS A 281 15.20 -14.87 2.46
CA CYS A 281 14.75 -13.48 2.57
C CYS A 281 13.24 -13.38 2.81
N TYR A 282 12.47 -14.28 2.22
CA TYR A 282 11.01 -14.33 2.35
C TYR A 282 10.57 -15.63 3.03
N ALA A 283 9.56 -15.52 3.89
CA ALA A 283 9.00 -16.67 4.58
C ALA A 283 8.23 -17.60 3.63
N GLU A 284 8.39 -18.92 3.84
CA GLU A 284 7.58 -19.93 3.19
C GLU A 284 6.39 -20.34 4.09
N PRO A 285 5.23 -20.68 3.54
CA PRO A 285 4.90 -20.82 2.11
C PRO A 285 4.45 -19.52 1.41
N ALA A 286 4.51 -18.37 2.08
CA ALA A 286 3.99 -17.09 1.59
C ALA A 286 4.66 -16.66 0.27
N PHE A 287 5.98 -16.83 0.16
CA PHE A 287 6.71 -16.46 -1.05
C PHE A 287 6.36 -17.36 -2.23
N SER A 288 6.42 -18.69 -2.07
CA SER A 288 6.00 -19.65 -3.08
C SER A 288 4.55 -19.41 -3.53
N SER A 289 3.67 -19.04 -2.59
CA SER A 289 2.29 -18.66 -2.88
C SER A 289 2.22 -17.41 -3.76
N ALA A 290 2.99 -16.37 -3.45
CA ALA A 290 3.03 -15.14 -4.26
C ALA A 290 3.52 -15.44 -5.69
N LEU A 291 4.55 -16.28 -5.86
CA LEU A 291 5.05 -16.70 -7.18
C LEU A 291 3.99 -17.49 -7.95
N GLY A 292 3.31 -18.43 -7.31
CA GLY A 292 2.21 -19.21 -7.89
C GLY A 292 1.05 -18.31 -8.34
N GLU A 293 0.69 -17.29 -7.56
CA GLU A 293 -0.32 -16.29 -7.96
C GLU A 293 0.09 -15.54 -9.23
N LYS A 294 1.35 -15.12 -9.34
CA LYS A 294 1.85 -14.43 -10.54
C LYS A 294 1.85 -15.34 -11.76
N TRP A 295 2.26 -16.58 -11.59
CA TRP A 295 2.22 -17.59 -12.65
C TRP A 295 0.80 -17.82 -13.15
N LEU A 296 -0.16 -18.04 -12.25
CA LEU A 296 -1.56 -18.18 -12.61
C LEU A 296 -2.10 -16.96 -13.35
N GLN A 297 -1.79 -15.74 -12.90
CA GLN A 297 -2.23 -14.51 -13.55
C GLN A 297 -1.69 -14.39 -14.97
N ALA A 298 -0.40 -14.70 -15.20
CA ALA A 298 0.22 -14.68 -16.52
C ALA A 298 -0.45 -15.68 -17.47
N CYS A 299 -0.58 -16.94 -17.07
CA CYS A 299 -1.22 -17.99 -17.88
C CYS A 299 -2.71 -17.71 -18.14
N TRP A 300 -3.45 -17.23 -17.13
CA TRP A 300 -4.84 -16.84 -17.29
C TRP A 300 -5.02 -15.73 -18.33
N THR A 301 -4.14 -14.72 -18.31
CA THR A 301 -4.20 -13.62 -19.27
C THR A 301 -3.77 -14.06 -20.66
N ALA A 302 -2.71 -14.89 -20.76
CA ALA A 302 -2.21 -15.45 -22.01
C ALA A 302 -3.24 -16.29 -22.77
N ARG A 303 -4.24 -16.85 -22.06
CA ARG A 303 -5.35 -17.59 -22.68
C ARG A 303 -6.05 -16.80 -23.80
N LYS A 304 -6.08 -15.48 -23.70
CA LYS A 304 -6.68 -14.61 -24.72
C LYS A 304 -5.92 -14.63 -26.05
N ASN A 305 -4.62 -14.95 -26.01
CA ASN A 305 -3.74 -14.99 -27.19
C ASN A 305 -3.50 -16.41 -27.68
N ILE A 306 -3.11 -17.33 -26.79
CA ILE A 306 -2.67 -18.68 -27.12
C ILE A 306 -3.67 -19.77 -26.72
N GLY A 307 -4.87 -19.40 -26.30
CA GLY A 307 -5.97 -20.34 -26.02
C GLY A 307 -5.63 -21.39 -24.95
N TRP A 308 -5.98 -22.66 -25.23
CA TRP A 308 -5.75 -23.79 -24.31
C TRP A 308 -4.27 -24.12 -24.08
N THR A 309 -3.37 -23.68 -24.96
CA THR A 309 -1.93 -23.87 -24.79
C THR A 309 -1.45 -23.23 -23.49
N ALA A 310 -2.02 -22.09 -23.09
CA ALA A 310 -1.70 -21.45 -21.83
C ALA A 310 -1.92 -22.37 -20.61
N TRP A 311 -2.96 -23.22 -20.63
CA TRP A 311 -3.22 -24.16 -19.55
C TRP A 311 -2.26 -25.34 -19.55
N ARG A 312 -1.85 -25.83 -20.74
CA ARG A 312 -0.79 -26.84 -20.80
C ARG A 312 0.51 -26.32 -20.20
N VAL A 313 0.88 -25.10 -20.54
CA VAL A 313 2.06 -24.43 -19.98
C VAL A 313 1.90 -24.23 -18.46
N PHE A 314 0.72 -23.80 -17.99
CA PHE A 314 0.44 -23.66 -16.56
C PHE A 314 0.72 -24.96 -15.81
N PHE A 315 0.07 -26.08 -16.20
CA PHE A 315 0.17 -27.35 -15.50
C PHE A 315 1.53 -28.06 -15.66
N SER A 316 2.33 -27.68 -16.65
CA SER A 316 3.70 -28.22 -16.82
C SER A 316 4.72 -27.62 -15.85
N SER A 317 4.35 -26.61 -15.06
CA SER A 317 5.24 -25.92 -14.12
C SER A 317 4.96 -26.34 -12.68
N PRO A 318 5.99 -26.54 -11.82
CA PRO A 318 5.81 -26.75 -10.39
C PRO A 318 5.13 -25.56 -9.69
N LEU A 319 5.15 -24.35 -10.28
CA LEU A 319 4.45 -23.17 -9.78
C LEU A 319 2.92 -23.35 -9.74
N SER A 320 2.38 -24.29 -10.50
CA SER A 320 0.93 -24.56 -10.52
C SER A 320 0.41 -25.14 -9.21
N THR A 321 1.19 -26.01 -8.55
CA THR A 321 0.81 -26.59 -7.25
C THR A 321 0.73 -25.52 -6.16
N GLN A 322 1.62 -24.54 -6.21
CA GLN A 322 1.65 -23.39 -5.29
C GLN A 322 0.45 -22.46 -5.51
N ALA A 323 0.05 -22.25 -6.79
CA ALA A 323 -1.15 -21.49 -7.13
C ALA A 323 -2.44 -22.16 -6.61
N PHE A 324 -2.49 -23.49 -6.58
CA PHE A 324 -3.67 -24.26 -6.15
C PHE A 324 -3.92 -24.16 -4.65
N SER A 325 -2.87 -24.10 -3.83
CA SER A 325 -2.99 -23.93 -2.38
C SER A 325 -3.68 -22.60 -2.01
N ILE A 326 -3.36 -21.53 -2.73
CA ILE A 326 -4.01 -20.21 -2.56
C ILE A 326 -5.48 -20.26 -2.94
N PHE A 327 -5.81 -20.93 -4.04
CA PHE A 327 -7.18 -21.02 -4.52
C PHE A 327 -8.06 -21.74 -3.50
N MET A 328 -7.56 -22.79 -2.89
CA MET A 328 -8.25 -23.54 -1.84
C MET A 328 -8.40 -22.68 -0.57
N GLN A 329 -7.35 -22.00 -0.12
CA GLN A 329 -7.43 -21.09 1.05
C GLN A 329 -8.44 -19.94 0.83
N LYS A 330 -8.47 -19.34 -0.36
CA LYS A 330 -9.44 -18.28 -0.68
C LYS A 330 -10.89 -18.79 -0.72
N ILE A 331 -11.14 -20.00 -1.16
CA ILE A 331 -12.48 -20.60 -1.15
C ILE A 331 -12.95 -20.87 0.30
N TRP A 332 -12.05 -21.34 1.17
CA TRP A 332 -12.39 -21.62 2.57
C TRP A 332 -12.63 -20.34 3.36
N SER A 333 -11.85 -19.26 3.12
CA SER A 333 -12.00 -17.97 3.81
C SER A 333 -13.22 -17.14 3.36
N THR A 334 -13.88 -17.51 2.26
CA THR A 334 -15.15 -16.88 1.82
C THR A 334 -16.39 -17.61 2.32
N ARG A 335 -16.22 -18.76 2.98
CA ARG A 335 -17.33 -19.58 3.53
C ARG A 335 -17.43 -19.55 5.06
N SER A 336 -16.51 -18.89 5.74
CA SER A 336 -16.53 -18.51 7.16
C SER A 336 -16.82 -17.00 7.31
#